data_3672df4b5c5bbb3825e85514112cfa1b
#
_entry.id   3672df4b5c5bbb3825e85514112cfa1b
#
_cell.length_a   1.000
_cell.length_b   1.000
_cell.length_c   1.000
_cell.angle_alpha   90.00
_cell.angle_beta   90.00
_cell.angle_gamma   90.00
#
_symmetry.space_group_name_H-M   'P 1'
#
loop_
_entity.id
_entity.type
_entity.pdbx_description
1 polymer ?
#
loop_
_entity_poly.entity_id
_entity_poly.type
_entity_poly.pdbx_seq_one_letter_code
_entity_poly.pdbx_strand_id
1 'polypeptide(L)'
;GIRLDGGTAYSGAVITRYYDSLLTKVTAWAPTPEAAIARMDRALREFRIRGVSTNIAFVENLLKHPVFLNNEYTTKFIDTTPELFDFKPRRDRATKILTYLADITVNGHPETLGRPKPAADARKPVPPRPMVETPPMGTRQLLEEKG
;
A
#
# COMPACT_ATOMS: atom_id res chain seq x y z
N GLY A 1 -17.33 -13.06 -8.47
CA GLY A 1 -16.25 -13.46 -7.58
C GLY A 1 -14.88 -13.07 -8.11
N ILE A 2 -13.86 -13.19 -7.25
CA ILE A 2 -12.45 -13.11 -7.63
C ILE A 2 -11.83 -14.47 -7.37
N ARG A 3 -11.04 -14.94 -8.33
CA ARG A 3 -10.22 -16.13 -8.18
C ARG A 3 -8.76 -15.76 -8.36
N LEU A 4 -7.92 -16.28 -7.49
CA LEU A 4 -6.48 -16.16 -7.55
C LEU A 4 -5.88 -17.53 -7.85
N ASP A 5 -5.20 -17.63 -8.96
CA ASP A 5 -4.41 -18.81 -9.29
C ASP A 5 -2.95 -18.46 -8.95
N GLY A 6 -2.45 -19.04 -7.85
CA GLY A 6 -1.10 -18.75 -7.35
C GLY A 6 -0.04 -19.27 -8.31
N GLY A 7 0.91 -18.39 -8.63
CA GLY A 7 2.17 -18.76 -9.25
C GLY A 7 3.26 -18.93 -8.19
N THR A 8 4.36 -18.20 -8.37
CA THR A 8 5.51 -18.23 -7.44
C THR A 8 5.40 -17.20 -6.30
N ALA A 9 4.28 -16.47 -6.19
CA ALA A 9 4.13 -15.37 -5.25
C ALA A 9 3.76 -15.84 -3.84
N TYR A 10 4.73 -15.79 -2.94
CA TYR A 10 4.55 -15.88 -1.50
C TYR A 10 5.50 -14.88 -0.81
N SER A 11 5.27 -14.60 0.45
CA SER A 11 6.12 -13.67 1.20
C SER A 11 7.55 -14.22 1.32
N GLY A 12 8.53 -13.43 0.86
CA GLY A 12 9.94 -13.85 0.80
C GLY A 12 10.33 -14.60 -0.48
N ALA A 13 9.41 -14.79 -1.43
CA ALA A 13 9.75 -15.41 -2.72
C ALA A 13 10.75 -14.58 -3.51
N VAL A 14 11.68 -15.25 -4.16
CA VAL A 14 12.62 -14.63 -5.10
C VAL A 14 12.09 -14.83 -6.52
N ILE A 15 11.76 -13.72 -7.18
CA ILE A 15 11.29 -13.74 -8.57
C ILE A 15 12.52 -13.71 -9.49
N THR A 16 12.74 -14.82 -10.20
CA THR A 16 13.88 -14.93 -11.09
C THR A 16 13.57 -14.30 -12.46
N ARG A 17 14.60 -13.74 -13.11
CA ARG A 17 14.50 -13.20 -14.47
C ARG A 17 14.74 -14.27 -15.56
N TYR A 18 15.05 -15.50 -15.18
CA TYR A 18 15.41 -16.59 -16.10
C TYR A 18 14.21 -17.42 -16.55
N TYR A 19 13.08 -17.27 -15.87
CA TYR A 19 11.82 -17.93 -16.18
C TYR A 19 10.68 -16.92 -16.27
N ASP A 20 9.46 -17.40 -16.49
CA ASP A 20 8.28 -16.56 -16.51
C ASP A 20 8.14 -15.78 -15.20
N SER A 21 7.89 -14.48 -15.33
CA SER A 21 7.72 -13.55 -14.22
C SER A 21 6.31 -13.57 -13.61
N LEU A 22 5.51 -14.62 -13.87
CA LEU A 22 4.15 -14.75 -13.37
C LEU A 22 4.13 -14.86 -11.84
N LEU A 23 3.59 -13.83 -11.19
CA LEU A 23 3.39 -13.84 -9.74
C LEU A 23 2.09 -14.59 -9.39
N THR A 24 0.99 -14.12 -9.92
CA THR A 24 -0.33 -14.70 -9.72
C THR A 24 -1.25 -14.29 -10.86
N LYS A 25 -2.18 -15.16 -11.22
CA LYS A 25 -3.25 -14.84 -12.15
C LYS A 25 -4.48 -14.43 -11.37
N VAL A 26 -5.02 -13.26 -11.70
CA VAL A 26 -6.25 -12.75 -11.08
C VAL A 26 -7.38 -12.87 -12.09
N THR A 27 -8.46 -13.52 -11.71
CA THR A 27 -9.64 -13.66 -12.54
C THR A 27 -10.85 -13.08 -11.83
N ALA A 28 -11.55 -12.15 -12.49
CA ALA A 28 -12.82 -11.61 -12.01
C ALA A 28 -13.98 -12.22 -12.78
N TRP A 29 -15.04 -12.54 -12.07
CA TRP A 29 -16.30 -12.99 -12.65
C TRP A 29 -17.48 -12.18 -12.12
N ALA A 30 -18.38 -11.81 -13.00
CA ALA A 30 -19.65 -11.17 -12.69
C ALA A 30 -20.68 -11.47 -13.81
N PRO A 31 -21.99 -11.27 -13.56
CA PRO A 31 -23.03 -11.49 -14.56
C PRO A 31 -22.95 -10.58 -15.78
N THR A 32 -22.38 -9.38 -15.62
CA THR A 32 -22.18 -8.41 -16.72
C THR A 32 -20.71 -8.02 -16.85
N PRO A 33 -20.26 -7.63 -18.05
CA PRO A 33 -18.88 -7.18 -18.29
C PRO A 33 -18.49 -6.00 -17.39
N GLU A 34 -19.35 -5.00 -17.25
CA GLU A 34 -19.12 -3.80 -16.45
C GLU A 34 -18.90 -4.16 -14.98
N ALA A 35 -19.72 -5.07 -14.45
CA ALA A 35 -19.58 -5.56 -13.08
C ALA A 35 -18.31 -6.40 -12.89
N ALA A 36 -17.87 -7.14 -13.91
CA ALA A 36 -16.60 -7.87 -13.88
C ALA A 36 -15.39 -6.91 -13.88
N ILE A 37 -15.43 -5.89 -14.73
CA ILE A 37 -14.41 -4.83 -14.81
C ILE A 37 -14.32 -4.07 -13.47
N ALA A 38 -15.44 -3.62 -12.93
CA ALA A 38 -15.46 -2.92 -11.64
C ALA A 38 -14.91 -3.78 -10.50
N ARG A 39 -15.21 -5.08 -10.51
CA ARG A 39 -14.69 -6.03 -9.52
C ARG A 39 -13.20 -6.26 -9.67
N MET A 40 -12.70 -6.36 -10.91
CA MET A 40 -11.27 -6.46 -11.18
C MET A 40 -10.53 -5.19 -10.74
N ASP A 41 -11.01 -4.00 -11.10
CA ASP A 41 -10.39 -2.73 -10.69
C ASP A 41 -10.29 -2.63 -9.16
N ARG A 42 -11.35 -2.99 -8.46
CA ARG A 42 -11.34 -3.03 -7.00
C ARG A 42 -10.32 -4.03 -6.45
N ALA A 43 -10.29 -5.25 -6.96
CA ALA A 43 -9.35 -6.29 -6.53
C ALA A 43 -7.89 -5.84 -6.73
N LEU A 44 -7.56 -5.28 -7.90
CA LEU A 44 -6.22 -4.76 -8.19
C LEU A 44 -5.80 -3.61 -7.27
N ARG A 45 -6.73 -2.75 -6.88
CA ARG A 45 -6.46 -1.67 -5.90
C ARG A 45 -6.21 -2.19 -4.49
N GLU A 46 -6.75 -3.33 -4.14
CA GLU A 46 -6.56 -3.98 -2.83
C GLU A 46 -5.26 -4.80 -2.77
N PHE A 47 -4.68 -5.17 -3.91
CA PHE A 47 -3.41 -5.88 -3.95
C PHE A 47 -2.27 -5.08 -3.31
N ARG A 48 -1.46 -5.76 -2.51
CA ARG A 48 -0.28 -5.19 -1.85
C ARG A 48 0.93 -6.07 -2.14
N ILE A 49 1.66 -5.71 -3.19
CA ILE A 49 2.91 -6.36 -3.60
C ILE A 49 4.04 -5.35 -3.37
N ARG A 50 5.09 -5.78 -2.69
CA ARG A 50 6.26 -4.96 -2.39
C ARG A 50 7.53 -5.69 -2.79
N GLY A 51 8.58 -4.93 -3.14
CA GLY A 51 9.88 -5.47 -3.50
C GLY A 51 10.05 -5.86 -4.95
N VAL A 52 8.97 -5.79 -5.76
CA VAL A 52 9.00 -6.09 -7.20
C VAL A 52 8.05 -5.16 -7.96
N SER A 53 8.43 -4.78 -9.16
CA SER A 53 7.54 -4.05 -10.07
C SER A 53 6.50 -4.99 -10.66
N THR A 54 5.27 -4.50 -10.82
CA THR A 54 4.14 -5.27 -11.35
C THR A 54 3.46 -4.51 -12.48
N ASN A 55 2.66 -5.22 -13.27
CA ASN A 55 1.85 -4.63 -14.33
C ASN A 55 0.47 -4.13 -13.86
N ILE A 56 0.23 -4.03 -12.54
CA ILE A 56 -1.07 -3.62 -11.99
C ILE A 56 -1.50 -2.26 -12.55
N ALA A 57 -0.60 -1.27 -12.58
CA ALA A 57 -0.91 0.07 -13.08
C ALA A 57 -1.32 0.06 -14.57
N PHE A 58 -0.65 -0.75 -15.38
CA PHE A 58 -1.00 -0.98 -16.78
C PHE A 58 -2.42 -1.55 -16.90
N VAL A 59 -2.72 -2.61 -16.15
CA VAL A 59 -4.04 -3.25 -16.19
C VAL A 59 -5.13 -2.28 -15.68
N GLU A 60 -4.87 -1.47 -14.66
CA GLU A 60 -5.80 -0.43 -14.19
C GLU A 60 -6.09 0.62 -15.27
N ASN A 61 -5.08 1.05 -16.06
CA ASN A 61 -5.29 1.96 -17.18
C ASN A 61 -6.12 1.31 -18.29
N LEU A 62 -5.80 0.06 -18.62
CA LEU A 62 -6.53 -0.72 -19.61
C LEU A 62 -8.02 -0.87 -19.25
N LEU A 63 -8.33 -1.23 -18.01
CA LEU A 63 -9.71 -1.40 -17.52
C LEU A 63 -10.54 -0.13 -17.57
N LYS A 64 -9.91 1.05 -17.62
CA LYS A 64 -10.58 2.37 -17.69
C LYS A 64 -10.66 2.94 -19.09
N HIS A 65 -9.93 2.33 -20.03
CA HIS A 65 -9.85 2.86 -21.36
C HIS A 65 -11.19 2.70 -22.11
N PRO A 66 -11.72 3.77 -22.78
CA PRO A 66 -13.03 3.71 -23.45
C PRO A 66 -13.16 2.59 -24.46
N VAL A 67 -12.12 2.35 -25.26
CA VAL A 67 -12.09 1.27 -26.26
C VAL A 67 -12.25 -0.10 -25.60
N PHE A 68 -11.66 -0.29 -24.43
CA PHE A 68 -11.83 -1.53 -23.67
C PHE A 68 -13.24 -1.66 -23.08
N LEU A 69 -13.76 -0.59 -22.51
CA LEU A 69 -15.11 -0.56 -21.93
C LEU A 69 -16.20 -0.79 -22.98
N ASN A 70 -16.01 -0.25 -24.18
CA ASN A 70 -16.96 -0.40 -25.31
C ASN A 70 -16.78 -1.75 -26.06
N ASN A 71 -15.80 -2.56 -25.66
CA ASN A 71 -15.51 -3.85 -26.33
C ASN A 71 -15.10 -3.70 -27.82
N GLU A 72 -14.42 -2.59 -28.14
CA GLU A 72 -13.99 -2.23 -29.51
C GLU A 72 -12.50 -2.55 -29.78
N TYR A 73 -11.84 -3.20 -28.83
CA TYR A 73 -10.41 -3.51 -28.91
C TYR A 73 -10.12 -4.64 -29.88
N THR A 74 -8.95 -4.54 -30.51
CA THR A 74 -8.38 -5.57 -31.37
C THR A 74 -7.08 -6.13 -30.74
N THR A 75 -6.49 -7.15 -31.36
CA THR A 75 -5.20 -7.70 -30.93
C THR A 75 -4.07 -6.67 -30.94
N LYS A 76 -4.19 -5.59 -31.74
CA LYS A 76 -3.20 -4.51 -31.83
C LYS A 76 -3.46 -3.37 -30.84
N PHE A 77 -4.52 -3.45 -30.04
CA PHE A 77 -4.93 -2.36 -29.15
C PHE A 77 -3.81 -1.91 -28.22
N ILE A 78 -3.09 -2.85 -27.60
CA ILE A 78 -2.00 -2.54 -26.66
C ILE A 78 -0.85 -1.84 -27.40
N ASP A 79 -0.49 -2.30 -28.60
CA ASP A 79 0.63 -1.76 -29.38
C ASP A 79 0.34 -0.35 -29.92
N THR A 80 -0.93 -0.06 -30.20
CA THR A 80 -1.36 1.23 -30.81
C THR A 80 -1.77 2.26 -29.77
N THR A 81 -1.79 1.93 -28.47
CA THR A 81 -2.27 2.83 -27.40
C THR A 81 -1.19 3.07 -26.35
N PRO A 82 -0.21 3.96 -26.63
CA PRO A 82 0.90 4.24 -25.71
C PRO A 82 0.45 4.82 -24.37
N GLU A 83 -0.73 5.44 -24.31
CA GLU A 83 -1.34 5.99 -23.10
C GLU A 83 -1.56 4.96 -21.98
N LEU A 84 -1.68 3.67 -22.34
CA LEU A 84 -1.78 2.58 -21.37
C LEU A 84 -0.54 2.45 -20.48
N PHE A 85 0.60 2.94 -20.96
CA PHE A 85 1.89 2.91 -20.25
C PHE A 85 2.21 4.20 -19.51
N ASP A 86 1.32 5.19 -19.53
CA ASP A 86 1.46 6.41 -18.73
C ASP A 86 1.05 6.15 -17.28
N PHE A 87 2.00 5.75 -16.47
CA PHE A 87 1.77 5.40 -15.08
C PHE A 87 1.93 6.62 -14.17
N LYS A 88 0.85 7.07 -13.59
CA LYS A 88 0.92 8.04 -12.49
C LYS A 88 1.45 7.32 -11.23
N PRO A 89 2.55 7.80 -10.62
CA PRO A 89 3.12 7.17 -9.43
C PRO A 89 2.07 7.10 -8.32
N ARG A 90 1.75 5.89 -7.91
CA ARG A 90 0.75 5.64 -6.88
C ARG A 90 1.42 5.63 -5.52
N ARG A 91 1.23 6.69 -4.75
CA ARG A 91 1.70 6.73 -3.38
C ARG A 91 0.77 5.90 -2.51
N ASP A 92 1.32 5.00 -1.72
CA ASP A 92 0.54 4.25 -0.75
C ASP A 92 0.05 5.17 0.39
N ARG A 93 -0.87 4.65 1.21
CA ARG A 93 -1.48 5.43 2.29
C ARG A 93 -0.44 5.89 3.32
N ALA A 94 0.53 5.04 3.63
CA ALA A 94 1.59 5.36 4.57
C ALA A 94 2.48 6.50 4.04
N THR A 95 2.90 6.43 2.78
CA THR A 95 3.67 7.49 2.12
C THR A 95 2.90 8.81 2.09
N LYS A 96 1.58 8.80 1.82
CA LYS A 96 0.76 10.01 1.86
C LYS A 96 0.71 10.62 3.26
N ILE A 97 0.51 9.80 4.29
CA ILE A 97 0.49 10.27 5.68
C ILE A 97 1.86 10.82 6.08
N LEU A 98 2.95 10.12 5.77
CA LEU A 98 4.31 10.58 6.08
C LEU A 98 4.64 11.88 5.35
N THR A 99 4.27 12.02 4.08
CA THR A 99 4.45 13.27 3.34
C THR A 99 3.68 14.42 3.99
N TYR A 100 2.43 14.18 4.38
CA TYR A 100 1.60 15.18 5.06
C TYR A 100 2.19 15.58 6.42
N LEU A 101 2.63 14.60 7.22
CA LEU A 101 3.27 14.87 8.51
C LEU A 101 4.57 15.64 8.35
N ALA A 102 5.40 15.28 7.36
CA ALA A 102 6.62 16.00 7.05
C ALA A 102 6.33 17.45 6.65
N ASP A 103 5.32 17.66 5.80
CA ASP A 103 4.90 19.00 5.37
C ASP A 103 4.43 19.85 6.56
N ILE A 104 3.57 19.31 7.42
CA ILE A 104 3.14 20.01 8.64
C ILE A 104 4.32 20.31 9.59
N THR A 105 5.26 19.38 9.70
CA THR A 105 6.42 19.58 10.59
C THR A 105 7.32 20.70 10.10
N VAL A 106 7.52 20.82 8.80
CA VAL A 106 8.40 21.82 8.19
C VAL A 106 7.68 23.16 7.99
N ASN A 107 6.48 23.13 7.43
CA ASN A 107 5.75 24.33 6.99
C ASN A 107 4.69 24.81 8.01
N GLY A 108 4.38 23.99 9.02
CA GLY A 108 3.30 24.24 9.98
C GLY A 108 1.94 23.78 9.47
N HIS A 109 1.01 23.57 10.41
CA HIS A 109 -0.35 23.17 10.04
C HIS A 109 -1.10 24.38 9.45
N PRO A 110 -1.84 24.23 8.32
CA PRO A 110 -2.56 25.33 7.67
C PRO A 110 -3.47 26.14 8.60
N GLU A 111 -4.12 25.47 9.56
CA GLU A 111 -5.01 26.12 10.54
C GLU A 111 -4.27 26.89 11.64
N THR A 112 -2.95 26.68 11.79
CA THR A 112 -2.11 27.36 12.79
C THR A 112 -1.20 28.41 12.16
N LEU A 113 -1.15 28.47 10.82
CA LEU A 113 -0.44 29.51 10.08
C LEU A 113 -1.07 30.87 10.41
N GLY A 114 -0.30 31.73 11.07
CA GLY A 114 -0.77 33.06 11.51
C GLY A 114 -1.18 33.16 12.98
N ARG A 115 -1.24 32.05 13.73
CA ARG A 115 -1.39 32.12 15.18
C ARG A 115 -0.05 32.46 15.84
N PRO A 116 0.00 33.43 16.78
CA PRO A 116 1.20 33.70 17.53
C PRO A 116 1.68 32.41 18.23
N LYS A 117 2.95 32.06 18.07
CA LYS A 117 3.53 30.94 18.81
C LYS A 117 3.35 31.17 20.29
N PRO A 118 2.80 30.20 21.06
CA PRO A 118 2.75 30.34 22.51
C PRO A 118 4.17 30.60 23.02
N ALA A 119 4.29 31.57 23.94
CA ALA A 119 5.57 31.89 24.54
C ALA A 119 6.24 30.62 25.06
N ALA A 120 7.55 30.51 24.89
CA ALA A 120 8.32 29.31 25.27
C ALA A 120 8.15 28.91 26.74
N ASP A 121 7.67 29.85 27.56
CA ASP A 121 7.42 29.67 28.99
C ASP A 121 6.07 28.99 29.33
N ALA A 122 5.22 28.73 28.32
CA ALA A 122 3.93 28.09 28.54
C ALA A 122 3.99 26.55 28.52
N ARG A 123 5.16 25.96 28.40
CA ARG A 123 5.32 24.52 28.55
C ARG A 123 5.19 24.16 30.03
N LYS A 124 4.03 23.63 30.41
CA LYS A 124 3.91 22.97 31.71
C LYS A 124 5.07 21.96 31.84
N PRO A 125 5.79 21.97 32.96
CA PRO A 125 6.86 21.00 33.18
C PRO A 125 6.25 19.60 33.02
N VAL A 126 6.87 18.81 32.15
CA VAL A 126 6.47 17.41 31.94
C VAL A 126 6.74 16.71 33.28
N PRO A 127 5.71 16.13 33.93
CA PRO A 127 5.93 15.41 35.18
C PRO A 127 7.00 14.33 34.94
N PRO A 128 7.92 14.13 35.90
CA PRO A 128 8.93 13.09 35.77
C PRO A 128 8.21 11.75 35.50
N ARG A 129 8.73 10.99 34.55
CA ARG A 129 8.21 9.65 34.30
C ARG A 129 8.25 8.87 35.61
N PRO A 130 7.14 8.19 36.01
CA PRO A 130 7.21 7.31 37.16
C PRO A 130 8.38 6.32 36.92
N MET A 131 9.28 6.24 37.86
CA MET A 131 10.33 5.24 37.83
C MET A 131 9.63 3.88 37.89
N VAL A 132 9.71 3.13 36.84
CA VAL A 132 9.31 1.73 36.85
C VAL A 132 10.31 1.05 37.76
N GLU A 133 9.88 0.71 38.97
CA GLU A 133 10.70 -0.14 39.86
C GLU A 133 10.94 -1.44 39.11
N THR A 134 12.17 -1.62 38.66
CA THR A 134 12.62 -2.92 38.15
C THR A 134 12.52 -3.90 39.32
N PRO A 135 11.74 -4.97 39.20
CA PRO A 135 11.69 -5.98 40.25
C PRO A 135 13.12 -6.47 40.53
N PRO A 136 13.48 -6.69 41.80
CA PRO A 136 14.83 -7.14 42.15
C PRO A 136 15.18 -8.39 41.35
N MET A 137 16.39 -8.38 40.75
CA MET A 137 16.94 -9.50 39.99
C MET A 137 17.11 -10.73 40.92
N GLY A 138 16.06 -11.45 41.19
CA GLY A 138 16.06 -12.62 42.06
C GLY A 138 14.86 -13.54 41.87
N THR A 139 13.84 -13.07 41.18
CA THR A 139 12.59 -13.83 41.05
C THR A 139 12.63 -14.91 39.95
N ARG A 140 13.69 -14.96 39.16
CA ARG A 140 13.82 -15.96 38.08
C ARG A 140 14.33 -17.30 38.54
N GLN A 141 15.02 -17.36 39.70
CA GLN A 141 15.57 -18.62 40.24
C GLN A 141 14.56 -19.44 41.05
N LEU A 142 13.45 -18.85 41.47
CA LEU A 142 12.44 -19.55 42.30
C LEU A 142 11.39 -20.32 41.51
N LEU A 143 11.38 -20.20 40.17
CA LEU A 143 10.44 -20.93 39.32
C LEU A 143 11.03 -22.16 38.66
N GLU A 144 12.35 -22.32 38.69
CA GLU A 144 13.02 -23.52 38.12
C GLU A 144 13.21 -24.69 39.16
N GLU A 145 12.97 -24.44 40.44
CA GLU A 145 13.07 -25.48 41.47
C GLU A 145 11.76 -26.22 41.79
N LYS A 146 10.68 -25.92 41.08
CA LYS A 146 9.36 -26.59 41.30
C LYS A 146 8.75 -27.17 40.02
N GLY A 147 9.57 -27.67 39.10
CA GLY A 147 9.15 -28.43 37.95
C GLY A 147 9.68 -29.85 37.96
#